data_6c951dcafad86a12fc10246b6ab851ec
#
_entry.id   6c951dcafad86a12fc10246b6ab851ec
#
_cell.length_a   1.000
_cell.length_b   1.000
_cell.length_c   1.000
_cell.angle_alpha   90.00
_cell.angle_beta   90.00
_cell.angle_gamma   90.00
#
_symmetry.space_group_name_H-M   'P 1'
#
loop_
_entity.id
_entity.type
_entity.pdbx_description
1 polymer ?
#
loop_
_entity_poly.entity_id
_entity_poly.type
_entity_poly.pdbx_seq_one_letter_code
_entity_poly.pdbx_strand_id
1 'polypeptide(L)'
;MPLTGGTRFGAYEVVSLIGSGGMGEVYRARDLNLKRDVALKVLPASFAGDAGRLARFQREAEVLASLNHPNIAQIYGIDRGEGGSALAMELIEGQTLDDRVAMGPIPIDEALRIASQIVDALEAAHESGIMHRDLKPANIMLRPDGVVKVLDFGLAKALDPLATGDAPTASMRTDVGVVIGTAPYMSPEQ
;
A
#
# COMPACT_ATOMS: atom_id res chain seq x y z
N MET A 1 -15.76 8.64 -10.31
CA MET A 1 -15.95 7.62 -11.36
C MET A 1 -14.65 6.89 -11.54
N PRO A 2 -14.64 5.55 -11.73
CA PRO A 2 -13.42 4.81 -12.03
C PRO A 2 -12.75 5.36 -13.30
N LEU A 3 -11.43 5.39 -13.30
CA LEU A 3 -10.67 5.81 -14.48
C LEU A 3 -10.71 4.70 -15.54
N THR A 4 -10.84 5.11 -16.81
CA THR A 4 -10.83 4.18 -17.94
C THR A 4 -9.46 4.15 -18.62
N GLY A 5 -9.16 3.08 -19.34
CA GLY A 5 -7.93 2.99 -20.14
C GLY A 5 -7.79 4.18 -21.09
N GLY A 6 -6.59 4.73 -21.20
CA GLY A 6 -6.28 5.94 -21.94
C GLY A 6 -6.51 7.26 -21.17
N THR A 7 -7.11 7.23 -19.98
CA THR A 7 -7.24 8.43 -19.13
C THR A 7 -5.88 8.90 -18.66
N ARG A 8 -5.59 10.19 -18.80
CA ARG A 8 -4.38 10.80 -18.25
C ARG A 8 -4.61 11.23 -16.80
N PHE A 9 -3.68 10.86 -15.94
CA PHE A 9 -3.61 11.30 -14.55
C PHE A 9 -2.21 11.85 -14.29
N GLY A 10 -2.07 13.17 -14.33
CA GLY A 10 -0.76 13.82 -14.25
C GLY A 10 0.20 13.33 -15.34
N ALA A 11 1.35 12.79 -14.92
CA ALA A 11 2.37 12.23 -15.81
C ALA A 11 2.09 10.78 -16.26
N TYR A 12 0.96 10.20 -15.84
CA TYR A 12 0.64 8.78 -16.09
C TYR A 12 -0.54 8.63 -17.04
N GLU A 13 -0.51 7.57 -17.84
CA GLU A 13 -1.64 7.12 -18.65
C GLU A 13 -2.16 5.80 -18.11
N VAL A 14 -3.43 5.78 -17.71
CA VAL A 14 -4.08 4.59 -17.16
C VAL A 14 -4.22 3.52 -18.24
N VAL A 15 -3.79 2.30 -17.92
CA VAL A 15 -3.92 1.14 -18.81
C VAL A 15 -5.13 0.29 -18.43
N SER A 16 -5.20 -0.15 -17.16
CA SER A 16 -6.27 -1.02 -16.66
C SER A 16 -6.38 -0.94 -15.14
N LEU A 17 -7.56 -1.23 -14.62
CA LEU A 17 -7.76 -1.46 -13.19
C LEU A 17 -7.13 -2.80 -12.81
N ILE A 18 -6.35 -2.84 -11.72
CA ILE A 18 -5.72 -4.06 -11.18
C ILE A 18 -6.14 -4.38 -9.75
N GLY A 19 -6.79 -3.45 -9.05
CA GLY A 19 -7.32 -3.67 -7.72
C GLY A 19 -8.27 -2.57 -7.27
N SER A 20 -9.24 -2.90 -6.41
CA SER A 20 -10.16 -1.96 -5.80
C SER A 20 -10.44 -2.36 -4.35
N GLY A 21 -10.54 -1.37 -3.46
CA GLY A 21 -10.81 -1.62 -2.04
C GLY A 21 -11.12 -0.35 -1.27
N GLY A 22 -11.24 -0.47 0.06
CA GLY A 22 -11.58 0.66 0.93
C GLY A 22 -10.58 1.83 0.89
N MET A 23 -9.36 1.59 0.45
CA MET A 23 -8.29 2.59 0.34
C MET A 23 -8.15 3.17 -1.07
N GLY A 24 -9.12 2.94 -1.95
CA GLY A 24 -9.12 3.45 -3.31
C GLY A 24 -8.96 2.37 -4.37
N GLU A 25 -8.68 2.82 -5.58
CA GLU A 25 -8.50 1.99 -6.77
C GLU A 25 -7.04 1.98 -7.18
N VAL A 26 -6.54 0.82 -7.59
CA VAL A 26 -5.17 0.64 -8.07
C VAL A 26 -5.22 0.31 -9.55
N TYR A 27 -4.48 1.05 -10.34
CA TYR A 27 -4.42 0.89 -11.78
C TYR A 27 -3.00 0.52 -12.22
N ARG A 28 -2.89 -0.33 -13.24
CA ARG A 28 -1.70 -0.35 -14.08
C ARG A 28 -1.70 0.92 -14.90
N ALA A 29 -0.61 1.66 -14.88
CA ALA A 29 -0.47 2.90 -15.65
C ALA A 29 0.92 2.99 -16.29
N ARG A 30 1.02 3.75 -17.38
CA ARG A 30 2.28 4.05 -18.06
C ARG A 30 2.80 5.41 -17.63
N ASP A 31 3.98 5.45 -17.03
CA ASP A 31 4.73 6.68 -16.82
C ASP A 31 5.18 7.23 -18.18
N LEU A 32 4.64 8.38 -18.57
CA LEU A 32 4.90 8.98 -19.88
C LEU A 32 6.28 9.63 -19.97
N ASN A 33 6.91 9.96 -18.83
CA ASN A 33 8.23 10.56 -18.76
C ASN A 33 9.31 9.49 -18.81
N LEU A 34 9.20 8.47 -17.94
CA LEU A 34 10.22 7.44 -17.80
C LEU A 34 9.95 6.17 -18.66
N LYS A 35 8.81 6.14 -19.37
CA LYS A 35 8.43 5.05 -20.30
C LYS A 35 8.38 3.66 -19.64
N ARG A 36 7.98 3.59 -18.37
CA ARG A 36 7.83 2.35 -17.61
C ARG A 36 6.40 2.16 -17.13
N ASP A 37 6.01 0.93 -16.84
CA ASP A 37 4.74 0.64 -16.20
C ASP A 37 4.87 0.79 -14.69
N VAL A 38 3.81 1.29 -14.06
CA VAL A 38 3.71 1.54 -12.62
C VAL A 38 2.36 1.08 -12.09
N ALA A 39 2.27 0.82 -10.80
CA ALA A 39 0.99 0.76 -10.10
C ALA A 39 0.62 2.18 -9.63
N LEU A 40 -0.55 2.65 -10.01
CA LEU A 40 -1.08 3.97 -9.66
C LEU A 40 -2.26 3.80 -8.72
N LYS A 41 -2.05 4.06 -7.43
CA LYS A 41 -3.09 3.98 -6.41
C LYS A 41 -3.77 5.33 -6.26
N VAL A 42 -5.00 5.43 -6.77
CA VAL A 42 -5.81 6.65 -6.74
C VAL A 42 -6.54 6.73 -5.42
N LEU A 43 -6.34 7.83 -4.70
CA LEU A 43 -6.98 8.05 -3.41
C LEU A 43 -8.47 8.39 -3.58
N PRO A 44 -9.35 7.96 -2.65
CA PRO A 44 -10.76 8.31 -2.70
C PRO A 44 -10.96 9.83 -2.73
N ALA A 45 -11.98 10.29 -3.46
CA ALA A 45 -12.30 11.72 -3.59
C ALA A 45 -12.57 12.41 -2.23
N SER A 46 -12.97 11.66 -1.20
CA SER A 46 -13.15 12.15 0.17
C SER A 46 -11.85 12.72 0.79
N PHE A 47 -10.69 12.38 0.22
CA PHE A 47 -9.39 12.93 0.63
C PHE A 47 -9.09 14.30 0.00
N ALA A 48 -9.67 14.61 -1.15
CA ALA A 48 -9.39 15.86 -1.88
C ALA A 48 -9.84 17.11 -1.12
N GLY A 49 -10.80 16.96 -0.19
CA GLY A 49 -11.36 18.07 0.59
C GLY A 49 -10.63 18.38 1.90
N ASP A 50 -9.68 17.56 2.34
CA ASP A 50 -8.98 17.72 3.63
C ASP A 50 -7.48 17.94 3.42
N ALA A 51 -7.08 19.22 3.42
CA ALA A 51 -5.69 19.63 3.24
C ALA A 51 -4.76 19.05 4.35
N GLY A 52 -5.26 18.87 5.56
CA GLY A 52 -4.50 18.30 6.68
C GLY A 52 -4.20 16.81 6.48
N ARG A 53 -5.17 16.05 5.96
CA ARG A 53 -4.97 14.63 5.61
C ARG A 53 -4.01 14.48 4.44
N LEU A 54 -4.17 15.29 3.41
CA LEU A 54 -3.28 15.25 2.25
C LEU A 54 -1.83 15.56 2.63
N ALA A 55 -1.60 16.54 3.51
CA ALA A 55 -0.28 16.87 3.99
C ALA A 55 0.36 15.75 4.83
N ARG A 56 -0.45 15.06 5.67
CA ARG A 56 0.02 13.86 6.42
C ARG A 56 0.36 12.72 5.49
N PHE A 57 -0.54 12.41 4.55
CA PHE A 57 -0.30 11.38 3.54
C PHE A 57 0.99 11.66 2.75
N GLN A 58 1.22 12.91 2.36
CA GLN A 58 2.42 13.29 1.63
C GLN A 58 3.69 13.06 2.47
N ARG A 59 3.70 13.46 3.75
CA ARG A 59 4.84 13.22 4.65
C ARG A 59 5.11 11.72 4.85
N GLU A 60 4.07 10.91 5.06
CA GLU A 60 4.22 9.47 5.23
C GLU A 60 4.73 8.81 3.94
N ALA A 61 4.23 9.24 2.78
CA ALA A 61 4.72 8.75 1.50
C ALA A 61 6.18 9.18 1.22
N GLU A 62 6.61 10.36 1.64
CA GLU A 62 8.02 10.81 1.55
C GLU A 62 8.93 9.91 2.39
N VAL A 63 8.53 9.57 3.62
CA VAL A 63 9.27 8.65 4.49
C VAL A 63 9.33 7.26 3.87
N LEU A 64 8.20 6.75 3.36
CA LEU A 64 8.12 5.45 2.70
C LEU A 64 8.93 5.40 1.40
N ALA A 65 8.99 6.49 0.64
CA ALA A 65 9.78 6.58 -0.59
C ALA A 65 11.29 6.50 -0.33
N SER A 66 11.75 6.81 0.89
CA SER A 66 13.14 6.65 1.30
C SER A 66 13.54 5.19 1.55
N LEU A 67 12.56 4.30 1.79
CA LEU A 67 12.81 2.87 1.92
C LEU A 67 13.17 2.28 0.55
N ASN A 68 14.37 1.72 0.47
CA ASN A 68 14.81 0.97 -0.72
C ASN A 68 15.25 -0.41 -0.27
N HIS A 69 14.38 -1.40 -0.40
CA HIS A 69 14.63 -2.77 0.01
C HIS A 69 14.08 -3.76 -1.04
N PRO A 70 14.76 -4.87 -1.33
CA PRO A 70 14.32 -5.83 -2.36
C PRO A 70 12.92 -6.40 -2.09
N ASN A 71 12.52 -6.53 -0.84
CA ASN A 71 11.25 -7.11 -0.44
C ASN A 71 10.18 -6.06 -0.07
N ILE A 72 10.40 -4.78 -0.33
CA ILE A 72 9.41 -3.70 -0.19
C ILE A 72 9.08 -3.14 -1.57
N ALA A 73 7.80 -2.92 -1.86
CA ALA A 73 7.39 -2.24 -3.10
C ALA A 73 7.81 -0.77 -3.05
N GLN A 74 8.62 -0.35 -4.03
CA GLN A 74 9.17 1.00 -4.08
C GLN A 74 8.08 2.03 -4.40
N ILE A 75 8.01 3.10 -3.62
CA ILE A 75 7.21 4.29 -3.95
C ILE A 75 8.04 5.20 -4.87
N TYR A 76 7.42 5.65 -5.96
CA TYR A 76 8.06 6.53 -6.93
C TYR A 76 7.67 7.99 -6.73
N GLY A 77 6.50 8.26 -6.17
CA GLY A 77 6.04 9.62 -5.88
C GLY A 77 4.53 9.75 -5.79
N ILE A 78 4.09 10.97 -5.57
CA ILE A 78 2.68 11.36 -5.56
C ILE A 78 2.43 12.29 -6.73
N ASP A 79 1.35 12.05 -7.47
CA ASP A 79 0.90 12.94 -8.54
C ASP A 79 -0.54 13.42 -8.30
N ARG A 80 -0.89 14.52 -8.94
CA ARG A 80 -2.22 15.12 -8.86
C ARG A 80 -2.83 15.18 -10.25
N GLY A 81 -4.10 14.78 -10.35
CA GLY A 81 -4.87 14.84 -11.58
C GLY A 81 -6.30 15.31 -11.33
N GLU A 82 -7.11 15.35 -12.37
CA GLU A 82 -8.53 15.76 -12.27
C GLU A 82 -9.35 14.88 -11.32
N GLY A 83 -8.91 13.65 -11.04
CA GLY A 83 -9.55 12.71 -10.10
C GLY A 83 -9.06 12.80 -8.64
N GLY A 84 -8.14 13.73 -8.29
CA GLY A 84 -7.57 13.86 -6.96
C GLY A 84 -6.07 13.61 -6.90
N SER A 85 -5.60 12.89 -5.88
CA SER A 85 -4.20 12.51 -5.72
C SER A 85 -4.02 11.00 -5.93
N ALA A 86 -2.89 10.61 -6.48
CA ALA A 86 -2.51 9.22 -6.63
C ALA A 86 -1.06 8.99 -6.21
N LEU A 87 -0.80 7.79 -5.69
CA LEU A 87 0.53 7.30 -5.35
C LEU A 87 1.02 6.41 -6.50
N ALA A 88 2.15 6.77 -7.09
CA ALA A 88 2.83 5.94 -8.07
C ALA A 88 3.85 5.04 -7.38
N MET A 89 3.80 3.74 -7.66
CA MET A 89 4.66 2.75 -7.04
C MET A 89 5.08 1.66 -8.01
N GLU A 90 5.98 0.82 -7.58
CA GLU A 90 6.44 -0.35 -8.32
C GLU A 90 5.26 -1.24 -8.70
N LEU A 91 5.12 -1.54 -9.98
CA LEU A 91 4.18 -2.55 -10.46
C LEU A 91 4.80 -3.93 -10.26
N ILE A 92 4.19 -4.72 -9.39
CA ILE A 92 4.67 -6.07 -9.10
C ILE A 92 3.87 -7.06 -9.94
N GLU A 93 4.56 -7.79 -10.80
CA GLU A 93 3.96 -8.91 -11.55
C GLU A 93 4.04 -10.17 -10.70
N GLY A 94 2.91 -10.86 -10.54
CA GLY A 94 2.79 -12.07 -9.71
C GLY A 94 1.39 -12.24 -9.14
N GLN A 95 1.28 -13.06 -8.11
CA GLN A 95 0.05 -13.31 -7.39
C GLN A 95 0.19 -12.83 -5.93
N THR A 96 -0.92 -12.56 -5.28
CA THR A 96 -0.89 -12.28 -3.84
C THR A 96 -0.64 -13.56 -3.04
N LEU A 97 -0.12 -13.42 -1.82
CA LEU A 97 -0.03 -14.55 -0.89
C LEU A 97 -1.43 -15.09 -0.54
N ASP A 98 -2.45 -14.24 -0.58
CA ASP A 98 -3.86 -14.63 -0.38
C ASP A 98 -4.31 -15.58 -1.49
N ASP A 99 -4.06 -15.24 -2.76
CA ASP A 99 -4.34 -16.13 -3.90
C ASP A 99 -3.57 -17.45 -3.79
N ARG A 100 -2.30 -17.39 -3.37
CA ARG A 100 -1.47 -18.58 -3.21
C ARG A 100 -2.00 -19.52 -2.12
N VAL A 101 -2.45 -18.97 -0.99
CA VAL A 101 -3.06 -19.74 0.12
C VAL A 101 -4.40 -20.33 -0.31
N ALA A 102 -5.19 -19.61 -1.09
CA ALA A 102 -6.47 -20.12 -1.61
C ALA A 102 -6.32 -21.33 -2.54
N MET A 103 -5.16 -21.51 -3.18
CA MET A 103 -4.85 -22.68 -4.01
C MET A 103 -4.59 -23.96 -3.20
N GLY A 104 -4.39 -23.84 -1.87
CA GLY A 104 -4.13 -24.95 -0.97
C GLY A 104 -2.87 -24.78 -0.12
N PRO A 105 -2.52 -25.80 0.68
CA PRO A 105 -1.40 -25.73 1.61
C PRO A 105 -0.08 -25.40 0.90
N ILE A 106 0.70 -24.51 1.53
CA ILE A 106 2.05 -24.18 1.06
C ILE A 106 3.04 -25.16 1.70
N PRO A 107 3.95 -25.80 0.92
CA PRO A 107 5.02 -26.61 1.48
C PRO A 107 5.86 -25.83 2.50
N ILE A 108 6.30 -26.50 3.55
CA ILE A 108 7.02 -25.86 4.68
C ILE A 108 8.24 -25.07 4.19
N ASP A 109 9.04 -25.64 3.30
CA ASP A 109 10.23 -24.98 2.78
C ASP A 109 9.90 -23.70 1.97
N GLU A 110 8.79 -23.72 1.23
CA GLU A 110 8.29 -22.53 0.52
C GLU A 110 7.78 -21.50 1.51
N ALA A 111 6.99 -21.92 2.50
CA ALA A 111 6.46 -21.03 3.54
C ALA A 111 7.59 -20.33 4.33
N LEU A 112 8.65 -21.07 4.69
CA LEU A 112 9.79 -20.51 5.39
C LEU A 112 10.56 -19.48 4.55
N ARG A 113 10.74 -19.73 3.23
CA ARG A 113 11.37 -18.75 2.33
C ARG A 113 10.54 -17.49 2.17
N ILE A 114 9.21 -17.62 2.09
CA ILE A 114 8.30 -16.47 2.04
C ILE A 114 8.38 -15.69 3.36
N ALA A 115 8.27 -16.38 4.49
CA ALA A 115 8.29 -15.76 5.81
C ALA A 115 9.62 -15.01 6.09
N SER A 116 10.77 -15.58 5.73
CA SER A 116 12.06 -14.92 5.87
C SER A 116 12.09 -13.58 5.14
N GLN A 117 11.67 -13.55 3.88
CA GLN A 117 11.66 -12.31 3.09
C GLN A 117 10.69 -11.26 3.63
N ILE A 118 9.55 -11.69 4.22
CA ILE A 118 8.62 -10.76 4.90
C ILE A 118 9.29 -10.16 6.14
N VAL A 119 9.99 -10.99 6.94
CA VAL A 119 10.71 -10.53 8.13
C VAL A 119 11.80 -9.54 7.76
N ASP A 120 12.59 -9.82 6.72
CA ASP A 120 13.64 -8.91 6.22
C ASP A 120 13.05 -7.54 5.81
N ALA A 121 11.87 -7.54 5.14
CA ALA A 121 11.17 -6.31 4.79
C ALA A 121 10.68 -5.53 6.02
N LEU A 122 10.13 -6.24 7.02
CA LEU A 122 9.64 -5.62 8.25
C LEU A 122 10.79 -5.06 9.10
N GLU A 123 11.90 -5.78 9.20
CA GLU A 123 13.11 -5.32 9.91
C GLU A 123 13.61 -4.01 9.31
N ALA A 124 13.82 -3.96 7.99
CA ALA A 124 14.27 -2.75 7.30
C ALA A 124 13.32 -1.55 7.50
N ALA A 125 12.02 -1.79 7.51
CA ALA A 125 11.03 -0.75 7.78
C ALA A 125 11.07 -0.28 9.24
N HIS A 126 11.17 -1.21 10.20
CA HIS A 126 11.23 -0.92 11.64
C HIS A 126 12.49 -0.15 12.01
N GLU A 127 13.65 -0.46 11.43
CA GLU A 127 14.89 0.30 11.60
C GLU A 127 14.72 1.77 11.17
N SER A 128 13.84 2.03 10.20
CA SER A 128 13.48 3.37 9.74
C SER A 128 12.30 3.98 10.53
N GLY A 129 11.84 3.33 11.62
CA GLY A 129 10.72 3.78 12.44
C GLY A 129 9.34 3.60 11.78
N ILE A 130 9.25 2.80 10.72
CA ILE A 130 8.03 2.59 9.95
C ILE A 130 7.40 1.26 10.34
N MET A 131 6.14 1.29 10.78
CA MET A 131 5.34 0.09 11.06
C MET A 131 4.31 -0.13 9.94
N HIS A 132 4.09 -1.39 9.55
CA HIS A 132 3.18 -1.72 8.45
C HIS A 132 1.70 -1.47 8.80
N ARG A 133 1.24 -1.85 9.97
CA ARG A 133 -0.11 -1.66 10.56
C ARG A 133 -1.29 -2.38 9.87
N ASP A 134 -1.12 -2.88 8.66
CA ASP A 134 -2.15 -3.67 7.94
C ASP A 134 -1.48 -4.84 7.20
N LEU A 135 -0.59 -5.57 7.90
CA LEU A 135 0.06 -6.74 7.31
C LEU A 135 -0.95 -7.88 7.17
N LYS A 136 -1.15 -8.32 5.94
CA LYS A 136 -2.06 -9.40 5.58
C LYS A 136 -1.64 -10.05 4.26
N PRO A 137 -2.07 -11.28 3.96
CA PRO A 137 -1.69 -11.98 2.74
C PRO A 137 -1.99 -11.21 1.45
N ALA A 138 -3.07 -10.44 1.40
CA ALA A 138 -3.42 -9.61 0.25
C ALA A 138 -2.44 -8.46 -0.02
N ASN A 139 -1.63 -8.05 0.99
CA ASN A 139 -0.60 -7.02 0.87
C ASN A 139 0.80 -7.61 0.64
N ILE A 140 0.90 -8.88 0.28
CA ILE A 140 2.16 -9.58 0.00
C ILE A 140 2.07 -10.15 -1.41
N MET A 141 2.96 -9.73 -2.29
CA MET A 141 3.07 -10.24 -3.66
C MET A 141 4.17 -11.27 -3.78
N LEU A 142 3.87 -12.36 -4.46
CA LEU A 142 4.81 -13.43 -4.82
C LEU A 142 5.12 -13.32 -6.30
N ARG A 143 6.35 -12.94 -6.63
CA ARG A 143 6.81 -12.86 -8.01
C ARG A 143 7.17 -14.25 -8.57
N PRO A 144 7.12 -14.45 -9.90
CA PRO A 144 7.48 -15.73 -10.52
C PRO A 144 8.93 -16.15 -10.28
N ASP A 145 9.84 -15.21 -10.02
CA ASP A 145 11.25 -15.44 -9.69
C ASP A 145 11.49 -15.81 -8.22
N GLY A 146 10.42 -15.92 -7.41
CA GLY A 146 10.49 -16.26 -5.99
C GLY A 146 10.76 -15.09 -5.05
N VAL A 147 10.87 -13.87 -5.58
CA VAL A 147 10.99 -12.66 -4.76
C VAL A 147 9.63 -12.30 -4.16
N VAL A 148 9.61 -12.05 -2.86
CA VAL A 148 8.44 -11.53 -2.14
C VAL A 148 8.50 -10.01 -2.09
N LYS A 149 7.37 -9.36 -2.31
CA LYS A 149 7.23 -7.89 -2.17
C LYS A 149 6.10 -7.57 -1.21
N VAL A 150 6.40 -6.84 -0.15
CA VAL A 150 5.42 -6.31 0.80
C VAL A 150 4.93 -4.95 0.29
N LEU A 151 3.61 -4.79 0.21
CA LEU A 151 2.92 -3.61 -0.30
C LEU A 151 2.35 -2.77 0.84
N ASP A 152 2.02 -1.51 0.56
CA ASP A 152 1.16 -0.64 1.39
C ASP A 152 1.63 -0.42 2.85
N PHE A 153 2.93 -0.32 3.10
CA PHE A 153 3.45 0.07 4.41
C PHE A 153 2.84 1.39 4.90
N GLY A 154 2.34 1.39 6.14
CA GLY A 154 2.01 2.61 6.91
C GLY A 154 0.91 3.53 6.36
N LEU A 155 0.51 3.38 5.10
CA LEU A 155 -0.45 4.27 4.44
C LEU A 155 -1.85 4.26 5.10
N ALA A 156 -2.19 3.20 5.84
CA ALA A 156 -3.47 3.08 6.52
C ALA A 156 -3.71 4.20 7.55
N LYS A 157 -2.67 4.64 8.28
CA LYS A 157 -2.77 5.72 9.27
C LYS A 157 -2.98 7.10 8.63
N ALA A 158 -2.29 7.37 7.51
CA ALA A 158 -2.46 8.63 6.79
C ALA A 158 -3.90 8.79 6.27
N LEU A 159 -4.55 7.65 6.02
CA LEU A 159 -5.90 7.57 5.50
C LEU A 159 -6.98 7.57 6.60
N ASP A 160 -6.60 7.46 7.90
CA ASP A 160 -7.54 7.42 9.02
C ASP A 160 -8.20 8.78 9.28
N PRO A 161 -9.55 8.87 9.24
CA PRO A 161 -10.28 10.10 9.55
C PRO A 161 -10.08 10.59 10.99
N LEU A 162 -9.78 9.68 11.92
CA LEU A 162 -9.73 9.93 13.36
C LEU A 162 -8.32 10.21 13.91
N ALA A 163 -7.27 10.08 13.09
CA ALA A 163 -5.90 10.39 13.49
C ALA A 163 -5.67 11.91 13.63
N THR A 164 -6.41 12.56 14.51
CA THR A 164 -6.20 13.96 14.90
C THR A 164 -5.34 14.01 16.15
N GLY A 165 -4.04 14.34 15.99
CA GLY A 165 -3.19 14.76 17.12
C GLY A 165 -1.89 13.97 17.23
N ASP A 166 -0.79 14.71 17.42
CA ASP A 166 0.48 14.27 17.96
C ASP A 166 0.28 13.76 19.40
N ALA A 167 -0.10 12.50 19.56
CA ALA A 167 -0.03 11.85 20.85
C ALA A 167 0.80 10.57 20.71
N PRO A 168 1.94 10.47 21.43
CA PRO A 168 2.63 9.20 21.56
C PRO A 168 1.71 8.26 22.35
N THR A 169 1.46 7.07 21.75
CA THR A 169 0.94 5.89 22.45
C THR A 169 0.00 6.17 23.65
N ALA A 170 -1.23 6.55 23.40
CA ALA A 170 -2.27 6.46 24.41
C ALA A 170 -3.54 5.91 23.78
N SER A 171 -3.84 4.67 24.19
CA SER A 171 -5.15 3.99 24.17
C SER A 171 -6.13 4.46 23.11
N MET A 172 -6.29 3.65 22.07
CA MET A 172 -7.44 3.68 21.17
C MET A 172 -8.74 3.63 22.00
N ARG A 173 -9.39 4.77 22.16
CA ARG A 173 -10.81 4.80 22.55
C ARG A 173 -11.60 4.48 21.29
N THR A 174 -12.12 3.27 21.25
CA THR A 174 -13.16 2.85 20.33
C THR A 174 -14.44 3.62 20.65
N ASP A 175 -14.64 4.77 19.99
CA ASP A 175 -15.98 5.30 19.84
C ASP A 175 -16.61 4.68 18.59
N VAL A 176 -17.55 3.79 18.87
CA VAL A 176 -18.57 3.22 17.97
C VAL A 176 -18.12 2.80 16.57
N GLY A 177 -17.62 1.55 16.44
CA GLY A 177 -17.99 0.71 15.30
C GLY A 177 -17.17 0.78 14.04
N VAL A 178 -16.02 1.45 13.98
CA VAL A 178 -15.13 1.39 12.82
C VAL A 178 -13.87 0.61 13.18
N VAL A 179 -13.86 -0.68 12.84
CA VAL A 179 -12.65 -1.53 12.91
C VAL A 179 -11.77 -1.15 11.71
N ILE A 180 -10.67 -0.46 11.95
CA ILE A 180 -9.68 -0.11 10.91
C ILE A 180 -8.66 -1.25 10.85
N GLY A 181 -8.69 -2.02 9.78
CA GLY A 181 -7.80 -3.13 9.52
C GLY A 181 -8.56 -4.42 9.20
N THR A 182 -7.81 -5.46 8.85
CA THR A 182 -8.39 -6.78 8.56
C THR A 182 -8.39 -7.58 9.86
N ALA A 183 -9.49 -7.55 10.60
CA ALA A 183 -9.64 -8.13 11.95
C ALA A 183 -8.94 -9.48 12.21
N PRO A 184 -8.94 -10.46 11.27
CA PRO A 184 -8.23 -11.73 11.47
C PRO A 184 -6.71 -11.63 11.59
N TYR A 185 -6.10 -10.51 11.19
CA TYR A 185 -4.64 -10.31 11.15
C TYR A 185 -4.18 -9.20 12.10
N MET A 186 -5.08 -8.63 12.89
CA MET A 186 -4.73 -7.62 13.89
C MET A 186 -4.04 -8.26 15.09
N SER A 187 -3.04 -7.59 15.63
CA SER A 187 -2.50 -7.95 16.94
C SER A 187 -3.49 -7.55 18.05
N PRO A 188 -3.43 -8.21 19.23
CA PRO A 188 -4.32 -7.87 20.35
C PRO A 188 -4.25 -6.41 20.81
N GLU A 189 -3.15 -5.72 20.49
CA GLU A 189 -2.91 -4.33 20.85
C GLU A 189 -3.53 -3.35 19.83
N GLN A 190 -3.90 -3.82 18.63
CA GLN A 190 -4.60 -3.05 17.60
C GLN A 190 -6.11 -3.06 17.81
#